data_02dd10ab00fb3f9d30bfe816b1208152
#
_entry.id   02dd10ab00fb3f9d30bfe816b1208152
#
_cell.length_a   1.000
_cell.length_b   1.000
_cell.length_c   1.000
_cell.angle_alpha   90.00
_cell.angle_beta   90.00
_cell.angle_gamma   90.00
#
_symmetry.space_group_name_H-M   'P 1'
#
loop_
_entity.id
_entity.type
_entity.pdbx_description
1 polymer ?
#
loop_
_entity_poly.entity_id
_entity_poly.type
_entity_poly.pdbx_seq_one_letter_code
_entity_poly.pdbx_strand_id
1 'polypeptide(L)'
;SDLASHSWSGDVVSTWEVMRKQLAAGLNYSLCGIPYWNTDLGGFFAWKYNNNVNNIAYHELHVRWYQWGVFQPIMRSHNSSPVAVEIYQFGQKGDWAYDALEKYTHLRYRLLPYLYSTSWEVTSKAGSFIRPLMMDFPKDPKVLDMDTEYMFGHNFLVRPVTDSLYTWQDKNQNGYLKDLKKIGNTEVYLPKGANWTDFWTGQTLEGGQTIQREVPIDIMPIYVRAGSILPWGPAVQYSTEKKWDNLTIRIYPGADAEFTLYEDEFDNYNYEKGAYTTILMKWDDKERTLTINERKGNYKGMLKNRKFNIILVEPGKGCGDKEDRK
;
A
#
# COMPACT_ATOMS: atom_id res chain seq x y z
N SER A 1 -24.63 1.80 9.70
CA SER A 1 -24.03 3.13 9.86
C SER A 1 -22.70 3.13 10.59
N ASP A 2 -22.32 2.03 11.25
CA ASP A 2 -21.02 1.93 11.95
C ASP A 2 -19.82 1.73 11.02
N LEU A 3 -20.08 1.48 9.74
CA LEU A 3 -19.04 1.37 8.70
C LEU A 3 -18.35 2.70 8.35
N ALA A 4 -18.86 3.82 8.84
CA ALA A 4 -18.24 5.13 8.67
C ALA A 4 -17.24 5.49 9.77
N SER A 5 -17.11 4.66 10.81
CA SER A 5 -16.14 4.90 11.88
C SER A 5 -14.75 4.39 11.49
N HIS A 6 -13.75 5.13 11.94
CA HIS A 6 -12.33 4.80 11.78
C HIS A 6 -11.72 4.59 13.17
N SER A 7 -10.93 3.56 13.31
CA SER A 7 -10.16 3.26 14.52
C SER A 7 -8.67 3.43 14.26
N TRP A 8 -7.94 3.92 15.27
CA TRP A 8 -6.47 3.91 15.23
C TRP A 8 -5.90 3.24 16.47
N SER A 9 -4.62 2.95 16.43
CA SER A 9 -3.94 2.21 17.48
C SER A 9 -3.77 2.94 18.82
N GLY A 10 -4.13 4.23 18.89
CA GLY A 10 -3.78 5.11 20.01
C GLY A 10 -2.33 5.61 19.95
N ASP A 11 -1.93 6.32 21.00
CA ASP A 11 -0.62 6.95 21.12
C ASP A 11 0.46 5.90 21.47
N VAL A 12 1.13 5.40 20.45
CA VAL A 12 2.12 4.32 20.59
C VAL A 12 3.55 4.82 20.55
N VAL A 13 4.46 4.09 21.20
CA VAL A 13 5.89 4.44 21.23
C VAL A 13 6.57 4.05 19.92
N SER A 14 7.49 4.90 19.46
CA SER A 14 8.29 4.71 18.24
C SER A 14 9.35 3.64 18.43
N THR A 15 9.00 2.37 18.25
CA THR A 15 9.92 1.24 18.33
C THR A 15 9.55 0.16 17.29
N TRP A 16 10.53 -0.62 16.89
CA TRP A 16 10.33 -1.76 15.99
C TRP A 16 9.39 -2.81 16.60
N GLU A 17 9.50 -3.07 17.90
CA GLU A 17 8.61 -3.99 18.60
C GLU A 17 7.16 -3.54 18.53
N VAL A 18 6.91 -2.25 18.76
CA VAL A 18 5.57 -1.67 18.66
C VAL A 18 5.07 -1.73 17.25
N MET A 19 5.89 -1.42 16.24
CA MET A 19 5.49 -1.54 14.83
C MET A 19 5.00 -2.96 14.50
N ARG A 20 5.71 -4.01 14.94
CA ARG A 20 5.27 -5.40 14.75
C ARG A 20 3.93 -5.69 15.45
N LYS A 21 3.77 -5.24 16.68
CA LYS A 21 2.50 -5.41 17.42
C LYS A 21 1.34 -4.66 16.77
N GLN A 22 1.62 -3.49 16.19
CA GLN A 22 0.62 -2.70 15.47
C GLN A 22 0.17 -3.40 14.18
N LEU A 23 1.08 -4.05 13.46
CA LEU A 23 0.73 -4.85 12.28
C LEU A 23 -0.23 -6.00 12.68
N ALA A 24 0.12 -6.80 13.68
CA ALA A 24 -0.73 -7.86 14.17
C ALA A 24 -2.10 -7.34 14.67
N ALA A 25 -2.11 -6.19 15.37
CA ALA A 25 -3.34 -5.57 15.84
C ALA A 25 -4.26 -5.18 14.68
N GLY A 26 -3.74 -4.52 13.63
CA GLY A 26 -4.51 -4.15 12.43
C GLY A 26 -5.13 -5.36 11.73
N LEU A 27 -4.41 -6.47 11.64
CA LEU A 27 -4.94 -7.73 11.11
C LEU A 27 -6.11 -8.26 11.96
N ASN A 28 -5.99 -8.23 13.28
CA ASN A 28 -7.04 -8.66 14.19
C ASN A 28 -8.27 -7.74 14.14
N TYR A 29 -8.10 -6.41 14.04
CA TYR A 29 -9.22 -5.48 13.84
C TYR A 29 -10.01 -5.83 12.57
N SER A 30 -9.31 -6.14 11.49
CA SER A 30 -9.94 -6.57 10.24
C SER A 30 -10.76 -7.85 10.41
N LEU A 31 -10.23 -8.86 11.13
CA LEU A 31 -10.97 -10.10 11.44
C LEU A 31 -12.22 -9.86 12.29
N CYS A 32 -12.22 -8.81 13.13
CA CYS A 32 -13.38 -8.37 13.89
C CYS A 32 -14.39 -7.55 13.07
N GLY A 33 -14.16 -7.38 11.76
CA GLY A 33 -15.06 -6.62 10.88
C GLY A 33 -14.91 -5.12 10.96
N ILE A 34 -13.77 -4.62 11.44
CA ILE A 34 -13.43 -3.18 11.46
C ILE A 34 -12.58 -2.87 10.22
N PRO A 35 -13.16 -2.31 9.14
CA PRO A 35 -12.48 -2.19 7.85
C PRO A 35 -11.49 -1.03 7.77
N TYR A 36 -11.64 -0.02 8.62
CA TYR A 36 -10.80 1.19 8.63
C TYR A 36 -10.00 1.27 9.92
N TRP A 37 -8.74 0.97 9.84
CA TRP A 37 -7.79 1.04 10.93
C TRP A 37 -6.47 1.65 10.42
N ASN A 38 -5.78 2.39 11.29
CA ASN A 38 -4.44 2.89 11.02
C ASN A 38 -3.61 3.02 12.30
N THR A 39 -2.33 3.26 12.12
CA THR A 39 -1.39 3.62 13.16
C THR A 39 -0.70 4.94 12.81
N ASP A 40 -0.25 5.68 13.82
CA ASP A 40 0.54 6.88 13.62
C ASP A 40 1.89 6.50 13.03
N LEU A 41 2.22 7.04 11.84
CA LEU A 41 3.41 6.62 11.10
C LEU A 41 4.69 7.03 11.83
N GLY A 42 5.53 6.04 12.10
CA GLY A 42 6.74 6.21 12.90
C GLY A 42 6.52 6.20 14.42
N GLY A 43 5.27 5.98 14.87
CA GLY A 43 4.84 6.02 16.26
C GLY A 43 4.57 7.44 16.76
N PHE A 44 3.76 7.55 17.82
CA PHE A 44 3.36 8.84 18.39
C PHE A 44 4.43 9.42 19.33
N PHE A 45 5.06 8.60 20.18
CA PHE A 45 6.08 9.03 21.13
C PHE A 45 7.48 8.58 20.70
N ALA A 46 8.33 9.53 20.32
CA ALA A 46 9.71 9.27 19.90
C ALA A 46 10.74 9.30 21.04
N TRP A 47 10.35 8.95 22.25
CA TRP A 47 11.20 9.03 23.45
C TRP A 47 12.50 8.25 23.33
N LYS A 48 12.48 7.08 22.74
CA LYS A 48 13.67 6.25 22.49
C LYS A 48 14.75 6.97 21.69
N TYR A 49 14.34 7.97 20.91
CA TYR A 49 15.22 8.78 20.06
C TYR A 49 15.38 10.20 20.60
N ASN A 50 15.14 10.39 21.93
CA ASN A 50 15.23 11.68 22.63
C ASN A 50 14.33 12.77 22.00
N ASN A 51 13.19 12.38 21.43
CA ASN A 51 12.29 13.26 20.69
C ASN A 51 13.01 14.09 19.60
N ASN A 52 14.04 13.51 18.98
CA ASN A 52 14.85 14.18 17.98
C ASN A 52 14.56 13.59 16.59
N VAL A 53 13.87 14.36 15.76
CA VAL A 53 13.56 13.97 14.38
C VAL A 53 14.81 13.73 13.53
N ASN A 54 15.96 14.36 13.88
CA ASN A 54 17.22 14.19 13.14
C ASN A 54 17.98 12.90 13.53
N ASN A 55 17.44 12.09 14.44
CA ASN A 55 18.06 10.82 14.81
C ASN A 55 17.98 9.84 13.63
N ILE A 56 19.13 9.37 13.15
CA ILE A 56 19.21 8.51 11.96
C ILE A 56 18.52 7.16 12.13
N ALA A 57 18.46 6.60 13.34
CA ALA A 57 17.72 5.37 13.61
C ALA A 57 16.22 5.61 13.64
N TYR A 58 15.78 6.79 14.06
CA TYR A 58 14.38 7.20 13.91
C TYR A 58 14.00 7.37 12.44
N HIS A 59 14.92 7.94 11.61
CA HIS A 59 14.69 8.01 10.18
C HIS A 59 14.41 6.64 9.56
N GLU A 60 15.20 5.61 9.89
CA GLU A 60 14.96 4.26 9.35
C GLU A 60 13.60 3.70 9.80
N LEU A 61 13.28 3.79 11.10
CA LEU A 61 12.00 3.35 11.64
C LEU A 61 10.84 4.08 10.95
N HIS A 62 10.93 5.41 10.84
CA HIS A 62 9.88 6.23 10.23
C HIS A 62 9.69 5.90 8.76
N VAL A 63 10.77 5.78 7.97
CA VAL A 63 10.72 5.39 6.56
C VAL A 63 10.02 4.04 6.41
N ARG A 64 10.39 3.03 7.20
CA ARG A 64 9.77 1.69 7.11
C ARG A 64 8.29 1.70 7.52
N TRP A 65 7.95 2.45 8.55
CA TRP A 65 6.57 2.59 8.99
C TRP A 65 5.71 3.38 7.97
N TYR A 66 6.30 4.41 7.36
CA TYR A 66 5.68 5.20 6.30
C TYR A 66 5.41 4.37 5.04
N GLN A 67 6.36 3.53 4.64
CA GLN A 67 6.18 2.57 3.54
C GLN A 67 4.98 1.66 3.79
N TRP A 68 4.87 1.12 4.99
CA TRP A 68 3.71 0.35 5.40
C TRP A 68 2.42 1.20 5.39
N GLY A 69 2.48 2.45 5.79
CA GLY A 69 1.36 3.39 5.81
C GLY A 69 0.66 3.58 4.48
N VAL A 70 1.39 3.47 3.36
CA VAL A 70 0.80 3.53 2.00
C VAL A 70 -0.25 2.44 1.79
N PHE A 71 -0.08 1.30 2.44
CA PHE A 71 -0.97 0.13 2.38
C PHE A 71 -1.81 -0.03 3.66
N GLN A 72 -2.20 1.09 4.22
CA GLN A 72 -3.26 1.19 5.23
C GLN A 72 -4.46 1.93 4.65
N PRO A 73 -5.70 1.67 5.12
CA PRO A 73 -6.88 2.37 4.63
C PRO A 73 -6.75 3.89 4.77
N ILE A 74 -6.25 4.35 5.90
CA ILE A 74 -5.95 5.76 6.19
C ILE A 74 -4.45 5.88 6.45
N MET A 75 -3.78 6.72 5.65
CA MET A 75 -2.37 7.04 5.81
C MET A 75 -2.24 8.38 6.54
N ARG A 76 -1.63 8.39 7.73
CA ARG A 76 -1.56 9.59 8.56
C ARG A 76 -0.22 9.73 9.27
N SER A 77 0.48 10.84 9.02
CA SER A 77 1.58 11.30 9.86
C SER A 77 1.03 12.05 11.07
N HIS A 78 1.34 11.56 12.28
CA HIS A 78 0.89 12.15 13.51
C HIS A 78 1.80 11.74 14.66
N ASN A 79 2.19 12.70 15.50
CA ASN A 79 3.00 12.42 16.68
C ASN A 79 2.94 13.54 17.71
N SER A 80 3.55 13.30 18.87
CA SER A 80 3.58 14.26 19.99
C SER A 80 4.56 15.41 19.75
N SER A 81 4.17 16.62 20.19
CA SER A 81 5.12 17.73 20.28
C SER A 81 6.31 17.36 21.23
N PRO A 82 7.56 17.79 20.96
CA PRO A 82 7.95 18.78 19.91
C PRO A 82 8.35 18.14 18.57
N VAL A 83 8.19 16.85 18.37
CA VAL A 83 8.59 16.19 17.13
C VAL A 83 7.56 16.50 16.03
N ALA A 84 8.06 16.96 14.90
CA ALA A 84 7.28 17.06 13.68
C ALA A 84 7.74 15.98 12.69
N VAL A 85 6.81 15.34 11.99
CA VAL A 85 7.08 14.23 11.06
C VAL A 85 6.64 14.53 9.63
N GLU A 86 6.68 15.79 9.28
CA GLU A 86 6.53 16.20 7.88
C GLU A 86 7.75 15.76 7.07
N ILE A 87 7.55 15.45 5.78
CA ILE A 87 8.63 14.90 4.93
C ILE A 87 9.90 15.75 4.95
N TYR A 88 9.76 17.08 4.91
CA TYR A 88 10.90 18.01 4.94
C TYR A 88 11.70 18.01 6.24
N GLN A 89 11.18 17.43 7.32
CA GLN A 89 11.91 17.25 8.58
C GLN A 89 12.94 16.10 8.47
N PHE A 90 12.81 15.24 7.49
CA PHE A 90 13.72 14.11 7.23
C PHE A 90 14.82 14.43 6.21
N GLY A 91 14.95 15.69 5.82
CA GLY A 91 15.94 16.16 4.87
C GLY A 91 15.34 16.89 3.66
N GLN A 92 16.07 16.86 2.56
CA GLN A 92 15.71 17.47 1.28
C GLN A 92 15.95 16.48 0.15
N LYS A 93 15.58 16.86 -1.08
CA LYS A 93 15.84 16.05 -2.28
C LYS A 93 17.32 15.65 -2.38
N GLY A 94 17.57 14.36 -2.50
CA GLY A 94 18.90 13.74 -2.47
C GLY A 94 19.26 13.11 -1.12
N ASP A 95 18.54 13.41 -0.04
CA ASP A 95 18.70 12.75 1.24
C ASP A 95 17.88 11.44 1.25
N TRP A 96 18.50 10.36 1.69
CA TRP A 96 17.95 9.00 1.58
C TRP A 96 16.57 8.81 2.24
N ALA A 97 16.34 9.47 3.39
CA ALA A 97 15.07 9.35 4.11
C ALA A 97 13.99 10.18 3.39
N TYR A 98 14.31 11.43 3.01
CA TYR A 98 13.41 12.28 2.25
C TYR A 98 12.97 11.61 0.93
N ASP A 99 13.94 11.14 0.14
CA ASP A 99 13.67 10.52 -1.17
C ASP A 99 12.79 9.26 -1.04
N ALA A 100 13.01 8.46 0.01
CA ALA A 100 12.17 7.30 0.30
C ALA A 100 10.74 7.69 0.66
N LEU A 101 10.56 8.70 1.52
CA LEU A 101 9.23 9.20 1.92
C LEU A 101 8.48 9.82 0.73
N GLU A 102 9.16 10.65 -0.07
CA GLU A 102 8.60 11.25 -1.29
C GLU A 102 8.12 10.17 -2.28
N LYS A 103 8.95 9.16 -2.54
CA LYS A 103 8.62 8.02 -3.41
C LYS A 103 7.31 7.34 -2.99
N TYR A 104 7.15 7.05 -1.71
CA TYR A 104 5.96 6.38 -1.20
C TYR A 104 4.73 7.31 -1.12
N THR A 105 4.92 8.60 -0.94
CA THR A 105 3.84 9.59 -1.07
C THR A 105 3.29 9.60 -2.50
N HIS A 106 4.18 9.66 -3.50
CA HIS A 106 3.77 9.57 -4.90
C HIS A 106 3.06 8.24 -5.20
N LEU A 107 3.57 7.11 -4.67
CA LEU A 107 2.92 5.82 -4.82
C LEU A 107 1.49 5.85 -4.28
N ARG A 108 1.26 6.43 -3.09
CA ARG A 108 -0.09 6.55 -2.50
C ARG A 108 -1.04 7.32 -3.41
N TYR A 109 -0.59 8.43 -3.99
CA TYR A 109 -1.41 9.21 -4.93
C TYR A 109 -1.73 8.44 -6.22
N ARG A 110 -0.77 7.69 -6.74
CA ARG A 110 -1.00 6.83 -7.91
C ARG A 110 -2.04 5.74 -7.65
N LEU A 111 -2.12 5.25 -6.42
CA LEU A 111 -3.07 4.21 -6.01
C LEU A 111 -4.48 4.75 -5.73
N LEU A 112 -4.74 6.06 -5.75
CA LEU A 112 -6.05 6.62 -5.39
C LEU A 112 -7.24 5.99 -6.12
N PRO A 113 -7.22 5.72 -7.44
CA PRO A 113 -8.33 5.06 -8.10
C PRO A 113 -8.60 3.64 -7.59
N TYR A 114 -7.54 2.89 -7.25
CA TYR A 114 -7.62 1.58 -6.61
C TYR A 114 -8.20 1.68 -5.20
N LEU A 115 -7.68 2.60 -4.40
CA LEU A 115 -8.12 2.83 -3.02
C LEU A 115 -9.59 3.23 -2.95
N TYR A 116 -10.00 4.16 -3.80
CA TYR A 116 -11.37 4.66 -3.83
C TYR A 116 -12.37 3.58 -4.25
N SER A 117 -12.01 2.79 -5.27
CA SER A 117 -12.82 1.65 -5.70
C SER A 117 -12.89 0.55 -4.63
N THR A 118 -11.80 0.29 -3.92
CA THR A 118 -11.78 -0.66 -2.79
C THR A 118 -12.63 -0.15 -1.62
N SER A 119 -12.61 1.17 -1.34
CA SER A 119 -13.51 1.79 -0.32
C SER A 119 -14.98 1.56 -0.65
N TRP A 120 -15.35 1.69 -1.91
CA TRP A 120 -16.72 1.38 -2.32
C TRP A 120 -17.08 -0.09 -2.11
N GLU A 121 -16.17 -1.01 -2.40
CA GLU A 121 -16.37 -2.44 -2.14
C GLU A 121 -16.53 -2.72 -0.65
N VAL A 122 -15.70 -2.11 0.20
CA VAL A 122 -15.82 -2.21 1.67
C VAL A 122 -17.20 -1.75 2.13
N THR A 123 -17.67 -0.60 1.65
CA THR A 123 -18.94 -0.01 2.05
C THR A 123 -20.16 -0.77 1.49
N SER A 124 -20.09 -1.18 0.21
CA SER A 124 -21.26 -1.77 -0.49
C SER A 124 -21.37 -3.28 -0.34
N LYS A 125 -20.26 -3.97 -0.04
CA LYS A 125 -20.20 -5.44 0.00
C LYS A 125 -19.64 -6.00 1.30
N ALA A 126 -19.46 -5.15 2.34
CA ALA A 126 -18.81 -5.52 3.60
C ALA A 126 -17.41 -6.15 3.40
N GLY A 127 -16.64 -5.59 2.46
CA GLY A 127 -15.26 -5.99 2.20
C GLY A 127 -14.27 -5.51 3.26
N SER A 128 -12.99 -5.76 3.04
CA SER A 128 -11.93 -5.27 3.92
C SER A 128 -10.72 -4.83 3.11
N PHE A 129 -10.06 -3.75 3.54
CA PHE A 129 -8.78 -3.32 2.97
C PHE A 129 -7.62 -4.20 3.41
N ILE A 130 -7.46 -4.34 4.73
CA ILE A 130 -6.43 -5.15 5.35
C ILE A 130 -7.02 -6.54 5.53
N ARG A 131 -6.41 -7.51 4.86
CA ARG A 131 -6.92 -8.89 4.83
C ARG A 131 -5.82 -9.82 5.32
N PRO A 132 -5.91 -10.35 6.55
CA PRO A 132 -5.03 -11.44 6.98
C PRO A 132 -5.02 -12.55 5.92
N LEU A 133 -3.85 -13.14 5.65
CA LEU A 133 -3.71 -14.10 4.54
C LEU A 133 -4.66 -15.29 4.62
N MET A 134 -5.05 -15.68 5.82
CA MET A 134 -6.03 -16.76 6.04
C MET A 134 -7.41 -16.47 5.43
N MET A 135 -7.79 -15.19 5.22
CA MET A 135 -9.06 -14.83 4.57
C MET A 135 -9.08 -15.19 3.09
N ASP A 136 -7.95 -15.06 2.40
CA ASP A 136 -7.84 -15.31 0.97
C ASP A 136 -7.25 -16.69 0.65
N PHE A 137 -6.48 -17.29 1.57
CA PHE A 137 -5.78 -18.56 1.40
C PHE A 137 -6.06 -19.56 2.54
N PRO A 138 -7.34 -19.86 2.87
CA PRO A 138 -7.69 -20.67 4.05
C PRO A 138 -7.21 -22.13 3.95
N LYS A 139 -6.81 -22.59 2.76
CA LYS A 139 -6.28 -23.94 2.53
C LYS A 139 -4.76 -24.03 2.67
N ASP A 140 -4.09 -22.91 2.89
CA ASP A 140 -2.64 -22.86 3.11
C ASP A 140 -2.34 -22.82 4.61
N PRO A 141 -1.84 -23.90 5.21
CA PRO A 141 -1.63 -23.95 6.66
C PRO A 141 -0.56 -22.98 7.16
N LYS A 142 0.33 -22.51 6.30
CA LYS A 142 1.40 -21.55 6.67
C LYS A 142 0.87 -20.14 6.96
N VAL A 143 -0.31 -19.80 6.48
CA VAL A 143 -0.83 -18.43 6.63
C VAL A 143 -1.77 -18.25 7.82
N LEU A 144 -2.11 -19.32 8.55
CA LEU A 144 -3.13 -19.27 9.61
C LEU A 144 -2.76 -18.32 10.75
N ASP A 145 -1.49 -18.29 11.15
CA ASP A 145 -0.97 -17.42 12.23
C ASP A 145 -0.01 -16.36 11.71
N MET A 146 -0.07 -16.03 10.41
CA MET A 146 0.87 -15.08 9.82
C MET A 146 0.48 -13.64 10.13
N ASP A 147 1.33 -12.96 10.89
CA ASP A 147 1.16 -11.60 11.37
C ASP A 147 2.18 -10.60 10.77
N THR A 148 3.01 -11.07 9.85
CA THR A 148 4.10 -10.28 9.25
C THR A 148 3.78 -9.69 7.88
N GLU A 149 2.76 -10.21 7.22
CA GLU A 149 2.33 -9.84 5.88
C GLU A 149 0.83 -10.08 5.68
N TYR A 150 0.24 -9.37 4.72
CA TYR A 150 -1.20 -9.40 4.50
C TYR A 150 -1.57 -9.02 3.07
N MET A 151 -2.81 -9.28 2.67
CA MET A 151 -3.38 -8.73 1.43
C MET A 151 -3.96 -7.35 1.69
N PHE A 152 -3.61 -6.38 0.84
CA PHE A 152 -4.25 -5.07 0.78
C PHE A 152 -5.21 -5.03 -0.41
N GLY A 153 -6.51 -5.03 -0.11
CA GLY A 153 -7.52 -5.42 -1.08
C GLY A 153 -7.29 -6.86 -1.53
N HIS A 154 -7.75 -7.20 -2.73
CA HIS A 154 -7.60 -8.56 -3.27
C HIS A 154 -6.30 -8.79 -4.06
N ASN A 155 -5.53 -7.73 -4.32
CA ASN A 155 -4.50 -7.73 -5.35
C ASN A 155 -3.08 -7.65 -4.80
N PHE A 156 -2.85 -6.87 -3.73
CA PHE A 156 -1.50 -6.65 -3.20
C PHE A 156 -1.20 -7.54 -2.00
N LEU A 157 -0.10 -8.28 -2.08
CA LEU A 157 0.56 -8.88 -0.93
C LEU A 157 1.60 -7.88 -0.41
N VAL A 158 1.47 -7.47 0.83
CA VAL A 158 2.32 -6.45 1.46
C VAL A 158 3.08 -7.07 2.62
N ARG A 159 4.41 -6.93 2.60
CA ARG A 159 5.32 -7.41 3.64
C ARG A 159 6.12 -6.23 4.20
N PRO A 160 5.62 -5.54 5.24
CA PRO A 160 6.36 -4.47 5.87
C PRO A 160 7.71 -4.93 6.41
N VAL A 161 8.74 -4.10 6.25
CA VAL A 161 10.04 -4.35 6.88
C VAL A 161 9.97 -3.83 8.32
N THR A 162 10.06 -4.73 9.27
CA THR A 162 9.80 -4.44 10.69
C THR A 162 11.02 -4.58 11.59
N ASP A 163 12.21 -4.55 10.99
CA ASP A 163 13.50 -4.64 11.68
C ASP A 163 14.46 -3.56 11.21
N SER A 164 15.35 -3.12 12.11
CA SER A 164 16.45 -2.23 11.78
C SER A 164 17.51 -3.00 10.99
N LEU A 165 17.75 -2.60 9.75
CA LEU A 165 18.70 -3.25 8.86
C LEU A 165 19.89 -2.36 8.53
N TYR A 166 19.73 -1.05 8.64
CA TYR A 166 20.70 -0.05 8.16
C TYR A 166 21.25 0.86 9.24
N THR A 167 20.67 0.85 10.44
CA THR A 167 21.10 1.66 11.57
C THR A 167 21.26 0.80 12.82
N TRP A 168 22.24 1.11 13.64
CA TRP A 168 22.49 0.43 14.92
C TRP A 168 23.09 1.38 15.93
N GLN A 169 22.94 1.06 17.21
CA GLN A 169 23.52 1.85 18.28
C GLN A 169 25.06 1.70 18.28
N ASP A 170 25.77 2.82 18.34
CA ASP A 170 27.21 2.80 18.55
C ASP A 170 27.52 2.37 19.99
N LYS A 171 28.25 1.28 20.12
CA LYS A 171 28.64 0.75 21.44
C LYS A 171 29.68 1.62 22.17
N ASN A 172 30.38 2.48 21.44
CA ASN A 172 31.47 3.31 21.96
C ASN A 172 31.06 4.77 22.20
N GLN A 173 29.92 5.20 21.69
CA GLN A 173 29.43 6.56 21.79
C GLN A 173 27.91 6.58 22.02
N ASN A 174 27.42 7.65 22.66
CA ASN A 174 25.95 7.87 22.74
C ASN A 174 25.37 8.30 21.39
N GLY A 175 25.18 7.37 20.48
CA GLY A 175 24.67 7.68 19.15
C GLY A 175 24.32 6.45 18.34
N TYR A 176 23.98 6.69 17.08
CA TYR A 176 23.68 5.65 16.12
C TYR A 176 24.57 5.78 14.88
N LEU A 177 24.95 4.63 14.33
CA LEU A 177 25.66 4.49 13.06
C LEU A 177 24.71 4.03 11.98
N LYS A 178 25.06 4.29 10.71
CA LYS A 178 24.30 3.80 9.55
C LYS A 178 25.24 3.27 8.47
N ASP A 179 24.75 2.26 7.75
CA ASP A 179 25.37 1.78 6.50
C ASP A 179 24.29 1.45 5.48
N LEU A 180 24.10 2.33 4.51
CA LEU A 180 23.15 2.17 3.41
C LEU A 180 23.72 1.42 2.22
N LYS A 181 25.04 1.10 2.23
CA LYS A 181 25.69 0.29 1.20
C LYS A 181 25.48 -1.21 1.43
N LYS A 182 25.23 -1.59 2.69
CA LYS A 182 24.83 -2.93 3.05
C LYS A 182 23.47 -3.23 2.43
N ILE A 183 23.30 -4.42 1.84
CA ILE A 183 22.02 -4.90 1.37
C ILE A 183 21.39 -5.76 2.46
N GLY A 184 20.31 -5.24 3.04
CA GLY A 184 19.48 -5.97 4.00
C GLY A 184 18.48 -6.86 3.28
N ASN A 185 18.09 -7.96 3.91
CA ASN A 185 17.09 -8.89 3.39
C ASN A 185 15.95 -9.06 4.39
N THR A 186 14.77 -9.37 3.89
CA THR A 186 13.64 -9.83 4.70
C THR A 186 13.01 -11.06 4.07
N GLU A 187 12.48 -11.92 4.93
CA GLU A 187 11.76 -13.11 4.50
C GLU A 187 10.35 -12.73 4.06
N VAL A 188 9.91 -13.29 2.93
CA VAL A 188 8.55 -13.14 2.40
C VAL A 188 8.00 -14.52 2.09
N TYR A 189 6.82 -14.82 2.58
CA TYR A 189 6.07 -15.99 2.17
C TYR A 189 5.12 -15.62 1.04
N LEU A 190 5.20 -16.33 -0.06
CA LEU A 190 4.27 -16.22 -1.19
C LEU A 190 3.18 -17.29 -1.03
N PRO A 191 1.93 -16.92 -0.67
CA PRO A 191 0.87 -17.89 -0.40
C PRO A 191 0.62 -18.86 -1.55
N LYS A 192 0.39 -20.13 -1.19
CA LYS A 192 0.04 -21.19 -2.13
C LYS A 192 -1.34 -20.95 -2.75
N GLY A 193 -1.48 -21.27 -4.02
CA GLY A 193 -2.75 -21.14 -4.76
C GLY A 193 -2.83 -19.94 -5.68
N ALA A 194 -1.77 -19.15 -5.76
CA ALA A 194 -1.60 -18.08 -6.74
C ALA A 194 -0.14 -17.99 -7.17
N ASN A 195 0.11 -17.34 -8.31
CA ASN A 195 1.41 -16.82 -8.68
C ASN A 195 1.48 -15.34 -8.31
N TRP A 196 2.69 -14.82 -8.15
CA TRP A 196 2.95 -13.51 -7.61
C TRP A 196 3.95 -12.74 -8.46
N THR A 197 3.62 -11.51 -8.80
CA THR A 197 4.55 -10.63 -9.52
C THR A 197 5.15 -9.62 -8.56
N ASP A 198 6.48 -9.60 -8.45
CA ASP A 198 7.17 -8.55 -7.69
C ASP A 198 6.83 -7.18 -8.31
N PHE A 199 6.21 -6.32 -7.51
CA PHE A 199 5.73 -5.01 -7.95
C PHE A 199 6.84 -4.12 -8.52
N TRP A 200 8.05 -4.23 -7.97
CA TRP A 200 9.18 -3.37 -8.32
C TRP A 200 9.92 -3.83 -9.58
N THR A 201 9.96 -5.12 -9.84
CA THR A 201 10.75 -5.71 -10.93
C THR A 201 9.92 -6.30 -12.07
N GLY A 202 8.66 -6.65 -11.80
CA GLY A 202 7.81 -7.37 -12.74
C GLY A 202 8.12 -8.87 -12.84
N GLN A 203 9.03 -9.40 -12.03
CA GLN A 203 9.36 -10.83 -12.01
C GLN A 203 8.21 -11.61 -11.39
N THR A 204 7.78 -12.68 -12.06
CA THR A 204 6.75 -13.59 -11.57
C THR A 204 7.37 -14.78 -10.84
N LEU A 205 6.78 -15.13 -9.69
CA LEU A 205 7.18 -16.22 -8.82
C LEU A 205 5.98 -17.11 -8.51
N GLU A 206 6.23 -18.39 -8.35
CA GLU A 206 5.19 -19.34 -7.91
C GLU A 206 4.88 -19.15 -6.43
N GLY A 207 3.61 -19.35 -6.05
CA GLY A 207 3.19 -19.40 -4.65
C GLY A 207 3.59 -20.71 -3.97
N GLY A 208 3.43 -20.73 -2.63
CA GLY A 208 3.76 -21.88 -1.79
C GLY A 208 5.23 -21.93 -1.36
N GLN A 209 5.96 -20.83 -1.47
CA GLN A 209 7.37 -20.74 -1.10
C GLN A 209 7.70 -19.52 -0.23
N THR A 210 8.77 -19.65 0.55
CA THR A 210 9.38 -18.55 1.27
C THR A 210 10.62 -18.09 0.51
N ILE A 211 10.78 -16.80 0.29
CA ILE A 211 11.92 -16.20 -0.39
C ILE A 211 12.63 -15.19 0.51
N GLN A 212 13.91 -14.97 0.24
CA GLN A 212 14.67 -13.85 0.81
C GLN A 212 14.66 -12.70 -0.20
N ARG A 213 14.05 -11.58 0.20
CA ARG A 213 13.94 -10.38 -0.64
C ARG A 213 14.91 -9.30 -0.16
N GLU A 214 15.79 -8.86 -1.05
CA GLU A 214 16.62 -7.68 -0.81
C GLU A 214 15.72 -6.44 -0.64
N VAL A 215 15.99 -5.66 0.42
CA VAL A 215 15.17 -4.51 0.79
C VAL A 215 16.03 -3.26 1.01
N PRO A 216 16.62 -2.69 -0.06
CA PRO A 216 17.18 -1.34 0.03
C PRO A 216 16.22 -0.43 0.78
N ILE A 217 16.74 0.67 1.36
CA ILE A 217 15.91 1.51 2.27
C ILE A 217 14.64 2.05 1.59
N ASP A 218 14.66 2.21 0.29
CA ASP A 218 13.54 2.69 -0.52
C ASP A 218 12.65 1.57 -1.09
N ILE A 219 12.89 0.31 -0.71
CA ILE A 219 12.09 -0.85 -1.16
C ILE A 219 11.45 -1.57 0.03
N MET A 220 10.14 -1.68 0.00
CA MET A 220 9.34 -2.60 0.80
C MET A 220 8.83 -3.71 -0.12
N PRO A 221 8.90 -4.98 0.27
CA PRO A 221 8.34 -6.07 -0.54
C PRO A 221 6.84 -5.89 -0.76
N ILE A 222 6.47 -5.83 -2.02
CA ILE A 222 5.10 -5.76 -2.51
C ILE A 222 5.00 -6.71 -3.69
N TYR A 223 4.03 -7.60 -3.65
CA TYR A 223 3.73 -8.53 -4.73
C TYR A 223 2.29 -8.35 -5.18
N VAL A 224 2.06 -8.50 -6.47
CA VAL A 224 0.72 -8.44 -7.03
C VAL A 224 0.30 -9.85 -7.45
N ARG A 225 -0.89 -10.25 -7.02
CA ARG A 225 -1.47 -11.55 -7.37
C ARG A 225 -1.66 -11.66 -8.88
N ALA A 226 -1.25 -12.78 -9.46
CA ALA A 226 -1.57 -13.09 -10.86
C ALA A 226 -3.09 -13.06 -11.08
N GLY A 227 -3.53 -12.52 -12.19
CA GLY A 227 -4.93 -12.22 -12.43
C GLY A 227 -5.38 -10.96 -11.66
N SER A 228 -4.64 -9.87 -11.80
CA SER A 228 -5.02 -8.56 -11.21
C SER A 228 -5.13 -7.49 -12.28
N ILE A 229 -6.11 -6.60 -12.10
CA ILE A 229 -6.27 -5.36 -12.87
C ILE A 229 -6.15 -4.20 -11.89
N LEU A 230 -5.14 -3.34 -12.08
CA LEU A 230 -4.89 -2.21 -11.19
C LEU A 230 -5.05 -0.89 -11.93
N PRO A 231 -6.02 -0.04 -11.57
CA PRO A 231 -6.08 1.32 -12.05
C PRO A 231 -5.00 2.17 -11.40
N TRP A 232 -4.28 2.93 -12.20
CA TRP A 232 -3.14 3.73 -11.82
C TRP A 232 -3.43 5.20 -12.13
N GLY A 233 -3.49 6.04 -11.10
CA GLY A 233 -3.84 7.45 -11.20
C GLY A 233 -2.72 8.32 -11.77
N PRO A 234 -3.00 9.60 -12.08
CA PRO A 234 -2.01 10.56 -12.51
C PRO A 234 -1.02 10.92 -11.38
N ALA A 235 0.16 11.41 -11.75
CA ALA A 235 1.05 12.10 -10.80
C ALA A 235 0.44 13.43 -10.41
N VAL A 236 0.28 13.66 -9.10
CA VAL A 236 -0.35 14.86 -8.55
C VAL A 236 0.35 15.30 -7.26
N GLN A 237 0.20 16.57 -6.92
CA GLN A 237 0.65 17.15 -5.65
C GLN A 237 -0.43 17.07 -4.56
N TYR A 238 -1.70 17.02 -4.96
CA TYR A 238 -2.84 16.83 -4.06
C TYR A 238 -3.99 16.11 -4.80
N SER A 239 -4.88 15.48 -4.07
CA SER A 239 -5.87 14.53 -4.61
C SER A 239 -6.80 15.08 -5.70
N THR A 240 -7.10 16.37 -5.68
CA THR A 240 -8.03 17.03 -6.61
C THR A 240 -7.34 17.84 -7.72
N GLU A 241 -5.99 17.74 -7.83
CA GLU A 241 -5.23 18.51 -8.84
C GLU A 241 -5.61 18.14 -10.28
N LYS A 242 -5.80 16.86 -10.54
CA LYS A 242 -6.14 16.34 -11.86
C LYS A 242 -7.33 15.40 -11.81
N LYS A 243 -8.18 15.47 -12.83
CA LYS A 243 -9.24 14.49 -13.03
C LYS A 243 -8.66 13.17 -13.50
N TRP A 244 -9.41 12.08 -13.27
CA TRP A 244 -9.04 10.73 -13.75
C TRP A 244 -9.49 10.50 -15.20
N ASP A 245 -9.27 11.49 -16.06
CA ASP A 245 -9.64 11.46 -17.46
C ASP A 245 -8.68 10.63 -18.34
N ASN A 246 -7.50 10.34 -17.81
CA ASN A 246 -6.47 9.53 -18.43
C ASN A 246 -5.86 8.58 -17.39
N LEU A 247 -6.44 7.38 -17.25
CA LEU A 247 -5.96 6.36 -16.32
C LEU A 247 -5.10 5.32 -17.03
N THR A 248 -4.06 4.86 -16.37
CA THR A 248 -3.33 3.66 -16.78
C THR A 248 -3.94 2.44 -16.08
N ILE A 249 -4.21 1.39 -16.85
CA ILE A 249 -4.68 0.10 -16.35
C ILE A 249 -3.54 -0.90 -16.49
N ARG A 250 -3.00 -1.34 -15.37
CA ARG A 250 -1.95 -2.37 -15.31
C ARG A 250 -2.59 -3.74 -15.15
N ILE A 251 -2.31 -4.65 -16.08
CA ILE A 251 -2.77 -6.03 -16.06
C ILE A 251 -1.62 -6.92 -15.64
N TYR A 252 -1.83 -7.68 -14.58
CA TYR A 252 -0.90 -8.70 -14.08
C TYR A 252 -1.41 -10.07 -14.53
N PRO A 253 -0.82 -10.65 -15.60
CA PRO A 253 -1.31 -11.88 -16.19
C PRO A 253 -1.04 -13.11 -15.33
N GLY A 254 -1.53 -14.27 -15.78
CA GLY A 254 -1.34 -15.57 -15.14
C GLY A 254 -2.61 -16.17 -14.54
N ALA A 255 -3.71 -15.42 -14.53
CA ALA A 255 -5.06 -15.87 -14.21
C ALA A 255 -6.07 -14.84 -14.72
N ASP A 256 -7.35 -15.23 -14.80
CA ASP A 256 -8.45 -14.32 -15.08
C ASP A 256 -8.59 -13.29 -13.96
N ALA A 257 -9.06 -12.09 -14.32
CA ALA A 257 -9.24 -11.00 -13.37
C ALA A 257 -10.51 -10.20 -13.62
N GLU A 258 -11.03 -9.64 -12.53
CA GLU A 258 -12.08 -8.63 -12.59
C GLU A 258 -11.72 -7.46 -11.69
N PHE A 259 -12.08 -6.24 -12.10
CA PHE A 259 -11.97 -5.05 -11.30
C PHE A 259 -13.10 -4.09 -11.62
N THR A 260 -13.72 -3.51 -10.60
CA THR A 260 -14.75 -2.48 -10.77
C THR A 260 -14.19 -1.12 -10.39
N LEU A 261 -14.01 -0.26 -11.38
CA LEU A 261 -13.64 1.14 -11.15
C LEU A 261 -14.89 1.89 -10.68
N TYR A 262 -14.81 2.51 -9.52
CA TYR A 262 -15.88 3.29 -8.90
C TYR A 262 -15.53 4.77 -8.87
N GLU A 263 -16.53 5.63 -9.09
CA GLU A 263 -16.43 7.08 -8.96
C GLU A 263 -17.75 7.69 -8.55
N ASP A 264 -17.68 8.78 -7.78
CA ASP A 264 -18.81 9.59 -7.33
C ASP A 264 -18.42 11.08 -7.24
N GLU A 265 -19.14 11.87 -6.48
CA GLU A 265 -18.86 13.29 -6.25
C GLU A 265 -17.75 13.54 -5.21
N PHE A 266 -17.12 12.53 -4.64
CA PHE A 266 -15.99 12.48 -3.71
C PHE A 266 -16.20 13.01 -2.29
N ASP A 267 -16.92 14.08 -2.07
CA ASP A 267 -16.97 14.81 -0.79
C ASP A 267 -18.37 14.92 -0.17
N ASN A 268 -19.31 14.06 -0.56
CA ASN A 268 -20.67 14.04 -0.03
C ASN A 268 -21.24 12.62 0.07
N TYR A 269 -22.47 12.49 0.54
CA TYR A 269 -23.19 11.23 0.71
C TYR A 269 -24.21 10.95 -0.40
N ASN A 270 -24.16 11.62 -1.54
CA ASN A 270 -25.11 11.42 -2.64
C ASN A 270 -25.00 10.01 -3.25
N TYR A 271 -23.85 9.34 -3.09
CA TYR A 271 -23.64 7.95 -3.50
C TYR A 271 -24.65 7.00 -2.83
N GLU A 272 -25.10 7.26 -1.59
CA GLU A 272 -26.13 6.49 -0.89
C GLU A 272 -27.50 6.57 -1.62
N LYS A 273 -27.70 7.61 -2.43
CA LYS A 273 -28.87 7.83 -3.27
C LYS A 273 -28.66 7.41 -4.71
N GLY A 274 -27.55 6.69 -4.99
CA GLY A 274 -27.22 6.17 -6.31
C GLY A 274 -26.45 7.15 -7.21
N ALA A 275 -25.95 8.28 -6.70
CA ALA A 275 -25.14 9.23 -7.46
C ALA A 275 -23.68 8.77 -7.56
N TYR A 276 -23.44 7.71 -8.32
CA TYR A 276 -22.11 7.15 -8.59
C TYR A 276 -22.08 6.42 -9.93
N THR A 277 -20.89 6.10 -10.39
CA THR A 277 -20.68 5.27 -11.59
C THR A 277 -19.75 4.10 -11.31
N THR A 278 -19.96 3.00 -12.02
CA THR A 278 -19.07 1.84 -12.03
C THR A 278 -18.71 1.44 -13.45
N ILE A 279 -17.45 1.01 -13.65
CA ILE A 279 -16.97 0.40 -14.88
C ILE A 279 -16.34 -0.94 -14.53
N LEU A 280 -16.96 -2.04 -14.95
CA LEU A 280 -16.42 -3.38 -14.76
C LEU A 280 -15.39 -3.67 -15.86
N MET A 281 -14.20 -4.07 -15.46
CA MET A 281 -13.13 -4.54 -16.32
C MET A 281 -12.90 -6.03 -16.07
N LYS A 282 -12.69 -6.80 -17.14
CA LYS A 282 -12.44 -8.24 -17.10
C LYS A 282 -11.25 -8.59 -17.96
N TRP A 283 -10.35 -9.39 -17.42
CA TRP A 283 -9.24 -9.98 -18.15
C TRP A 283 -9.45 -11.48 -18.32
N ASP A 284 -9.43 -11.93 -19.55
CA ASP A 284 -9.36 -13.34 -19.92
C ASP A 284 -7.87 -13.65 -20.20
N ASP A 285 -7.25 -14.43 -19.32
CA ASP A 285 -5.82 -14.69 -19.41
C ASP A 285 -5.48 -15.64 -20.56
N LYS A 286 -6.37 -16.59 -20.88
CA LYS A 286 -6.18 -17.52 -21.98
C LYS A 286 -6.25 -16.82 -23.34
N GLU A 287 -7.28 -16.00 -23.52
CA GLU A 287 -7.49 -15.25 -24.78
C GLU A 287 -6.70 -13.93 -24.83
N ARG A 288 -5.98 -13.58 -23.75
CA ARG A 288 -5.21 -12.34 -23.60
C ARG A 288 -6.04 -11.10 -23.92
N THR A 289 -7.27 -11.08 -23.48
CA THR A 289 -8.26 -10.06 -23.82
C THR A 289 -8.73 -9.30 -22.59
N LEU A 290 -8.62 -7.97 -22.64
CA LEU A 290 -9.23 -7.06 -21.66
C LEU A 290 -10.58 -6.55 -22.22
N THR A 291 -11.65 -6.81 -21.49
CA THR A 291 -12.96 -6.22 -21.75
C THR A 291 -13.24 -5.09 -20.76
N ILE A 292 -13.48 -3.90 -21.27
CA ILE A 292 -13.93 -2.75 -20.48
C ILE A 292 -15.41 -2.55 -20.79
N ASN A 293 -16.27 -2.84 -19.80
CA ASN A 293 -17.71 -2.76 -19.99
C ASN A 293 -18.21 -1.31 -20.01
N GLU A 294 -19.44 -1.13 -20.45
CA GLU A 294 -20.12 0.15 -20.38
C GLU A 294 -20.20 0.66 -18.94
N ARG A 295 -20.05 1.97 -18.79
CA ARG A 295 -20.21 2.65 -17.50
C ARG A 295 -21.68 2.58 -17.07
N LYS A 296 -21.93 2.16 -15.83
CA LYS A 296 -23.24 2.12 -15.19
C LYS A 296 -23.38 3.28 -14.21
N GLY A 297 -24.59 3.84 -14.12
CA GLY A 297 -24.89 4.93 -13.19
C GLY A 297 -24.53 6.31 -13.74
N ASN A 298 -24.75 7.32 -12.91
CA ASN A 298 -24.43 8.70 -13.21
C ASN A 298 -24.28 9.52 -11.92
N TYR A 299 -23.57 10.62 -12.00
CA TYR A 299 -23.47 11.61 -10.93
C TYR A 299 -23.14 12.99 -11.53
N LYS A 300 -23.39 14.06 -10.78
CA LYS A 300 -23.11 15.41 -11.23
C LYS A 300 -21.61 15.65 -11.39
N GLY A 301 -21.20 16.11 -12.55
CA GLY A 301 -19.77 16.40 -12.83
C GLY A 301 -18.96 15.19 -13.31
N MET A 302 -19.59 14.02 -13.53
CA MET A 302 -18.89 12.85 -14.05
C MET A 302 -18.22 13.14 -15.40
N LEU A 303 -17.10 12.50 -15.65
CA LEU A 303 -16.39 12.55 -16.92
C LEU A 303 -17.26 11.97 -18.05
N LYS A 304 -17.45 12.70 -19.14
CA LYS A 304 -18.16 12.19 -20.33
C LYS A 304 -17.32 11.15 -21.08
N ASN A 305 -16.05 11.46 -21.29
CA ASN A 305 -15.08 10.61 -21.97
C ASN A 305 -13.86 10.37 -21.08
N ARG A 306 -13.22 9.22 -21.25
CA ARG A 306 -12.00 8.83 -20.56
C ARG A 306 -11.08 8.08 -21.52
N LYS A 307 -9.78 8.33 -21.37
CA LYS A 307 -8.74 7.54 -22.00
C LYS A 307 -8.22 6.51 -21.01
N PHE A 308 -8.06 5.28 -21.46
CA PHE A 308 -7.35 4.23 -20.74
C PHE A 308 -6.05 3.88 -21.48
N ASN A 309 -4.92 3.94 -20.79
CA ASN A 309 -3.65 3.38 -21.26
C ASN A 309 -3.51 1.98 -20.69
N ILE A 310 -3.45 0.98 -21.55
CA ILE A 310 -3.38 -0.41 -21.11
C ILE A 310 -1.93 -0.88 -21.11
N ILE A 311 -1.48 -1.43 -20.00
CA ILE A 311 -0.14 -1.98 -19.83
C ILE A 311 -0.27 -3.41 -19.35
N LEU A 312 0.25 -4.33 -20.14
CA LEU A 312 0.50 -5.69 -19.69
C LEU A 312 1.84 -5.70 -18.96
N VAL A 313 1.79 -6.01 -17.67
CA VAL A 313 2.97 -6.00 -16.80
C VAL A 313 3.88 -7.18 -17.15
N GLU A 314 5.16 -6.87 -17.30
CA GLU A 314 6.23 -7.81 -17.53
C GLU A 314 7.55 -7.27 -16.94
N PRO A 315 8.60 -8.06 -16.80
CA PRO A 315 9.88 -7.57 -16.26
C PRO A 315 10.36 -6.28 -16.95
N GLY A 316 10.50 -5.22 -16.15
CA GLY A 316 10.93 -3.89 -16.60
C GLY A 316 9.85 -3.02 -17.24
N LYS A 317 8.60 -3.49 -17.33
CA LYS A 317 7.47 -2.72 -17.91
C LYS A 317 6.25 -2.75 -17.00
N GLY A 318 5.71 -1.58 -16.69
CA GLY A 318 4.58 -1.43 -15.77
C GLY A 318 4.95 -1.70 -14.32
N CYS A 319 6.22 -1.53 -13.93
CA CYS A 319 6.75 -1.90 -12.63
C CYS A 319 6.96 -0.68 -11.73
N GLY A 320 6.71 -0.87 -10.44
CA GLY A 320 6.98 0.13 -9.42
C GLY A 320 6.14 1.41 -9.58
N ASP A 321 6.71 2.49 -9.07
CA ASP A 321 6.11 3.83 -9.06
C ASP A 321 6.41 4.67 -10.30
N LYS A 322 7.24 4.16 -11.21
CA LYS A 322 7.69 4.87 -12.41
C LYS A 322 6.53 5.16 -13.35
N GLU A 323 6.62 6.30 -14.04
CA GLU A 323 5.77 6.55 -15.17
C GLU A 323 6.11 5.57 -16.30
N ASP A 324 5.10 4.86 -16.74
CA ASP A 324 5.22 4.01 -17.90
C ASP A 324 5.37 4.92 -19.13
N ARG A 325 6.62 5.15 -19.53
CA ARG A 325 6.90 5.87 -20.78
C ARG A 325 6.39 5.02 -21.95
N LYS A 326 5.67 5.68 -22.84
CA LYS A 326 5.15 5.12 -24.09
C LYS A 326 6.25 4.51 -24.96
#